data_3aa2d7e659dd332be9f0ec4088cc5ddf
#
_entry.id   3aa2d7e659dd332be9f0ec4088cc5ddf
#
_cell.length_a   1.000
_cell.length_b   1.000
_cell.length_c   1.000
_cell.angle_alpha   90.00
_cell.angle_beta   90.00
_cell.angle_gamma   90.00
#
_symmetry.space_group_name_H-M   'P 1'
#
loop_
_entity.id
_entity.type
_entity.pdbx_description
1 polymer ?
#
loop_
_entity_poly.entity_id
_entity_poly.type
_entity_poly.pdbx_seq_one_letter_code
_entity_poly.pdbx_strand_id
1 'polypeptide(L)'
;KNLKVHDQSSDEHWDVLYQNKGGTWAYCYTLDKKLKHSNQKYNKVKQFTKILPNLFSNVSKALDDKNDHLAIPMYTLLKTYMRVGNEIYYKAHKHKGLTTLKKKDIRIEKDLVTFNYLAKDGVPRKIVIKFPKKYVSRLKSMTKKLNNNDFVFTNCNTGHPLRDHQFKKAFKNYCG
;
A
#
# COMPACT_ATOMS: atom_id res chain seq x y z
N LYS A 1 2.69 4.61 -36.53
CA LYS A 1 2.47 5.26 -35.22
C LYS A 1 1.20 4.65 -34.62
N ASN A 2 1.31 4.00 -33.50
CA ASN A 2 0.17 3.37 -32.85
C ASN A 2 -0.64 4.44 -32.09
N LEU A 3 -1.82 4.76 -32.64
CA LEU A 3 -2.79 5.69 -32.06
C LEU A 3 -4.15 4.98 -31.98
N LYS A 4 -4.78 5.03 -30.83
CA LYS A 4 -6.17 4.59 -30.61
C LYS A 4 -6.97 5.74 -30.04
N VAL A 5 -8.15 5.96 -30.56
CA VAL A 5 -9.07 7.01 -30.10
C VAL A 5 -10.40 6.36 -29.77
N HIS A 6 -10.97 6.71 -28.63
CA HIS A 6 -12.32 6.33 -28.23
C HIS A 6 -13.28 7.46 -28.53
N ASP A 7 -14.52 7.12 -28.83
CA ASP A 7 -15.63 8.06 -28.92
C ASP A 7 -15.85 8.75 -27.56
N GLN A 8 -16.32 10.00 -27.59
CA GLN A 8 -16.61 10.77 -26.38
C GLN A 8 -17.70 10.12 -25.50
N SER A 9 -18.59 9.35 -26.09
CA SER A 9 -19.62 8.56 -25.38
C SER A 9 -19.09 7.33 -24.68
N SER A 10 -17.84 6.91 -24.95
CA SER A 10 -17.22 5.74 -24.35
C SER A 10 -16.95 5.92 -22.87
N ASP A 11 -17.37 4.96 -22.06
CA ASP A 11 -17.01 4.89 -20.62
C ASP A 11 -15.61 4.32 -20.37
N GLU A 12 -14.85 4.09 -21.42
CA GLU A 12 -13.46 3.62 -21.32
C GLU A 12 -12.58 4.58 -20.52
N HIS A 13 -11.54 4.02 -19.92
CA HIS A 13 -10.68 4.74 -18.99
C HIS A 13 -9.98 5.96 -19.62
N TRP A 14 -9.65 5.90 -20.91
CA TRP A 14 -8.91 6.94 -21.64
C TRP A 14 -9.66 7.35 -22.93
N ASP A 15 -9.39 8.56 -23.43
CA ASP A 15 -9.96 9.05 -24.69
C ASP A 15 -9.00 8.81 -25.86
N VAL A 16 -7.69 9.02 -25.63
CA VAL A 16 -6.66 8.74 -26.61
C VAL A 16 -5.54 7.92 -25.96
N LEU A 17 -5.13 6.88 -26.64
CA LEU A 17 -3.98 6.06 -26.30
C LEU A 17 -2.98 6.13 -27.43
N TYR A 18 -1.75 6.57 -27.15
CA TYR A 18 -0.71 6.65 -28.16
C TYR A 18 0.62 6.15 -27.63
N GLN A 19 1.47 5.72 -28.55
CA GLN A 19 2.83 5.31 -28.23
C GLN A 19 3.77 6.50 -28.44
N ASN A 20 4.48 6.91 -27.38
CA ASN A 20 5.46 7.99 -27.45
C ASN A 20 6.75 7.54 -28.20
N LYS A 21 7.69 8.47 -28.42
CA LYS A 21 8.94 8.19 -29.12
C LYS A 21 9.80 7.10 -28.47
N GLY A 22 9.69 6.92 -27.16
CA GLY A 22 10.39 5.89 -26.39
C GLY A 22 9.66 4.53 -26.35
N GLY A 23 8.59 4.32 -27.14
CA GLY A 23 7.83 3.08 -27.19
C GLY A 23 6.83 2.87 -26.06
N THR A 24 6.77 3.77 -25.08
CA THR A 24 5.85 3.68 -23.95
C THR A 24 4.46 4.20 -24.33
N TRP A 25 3.41 3.50 -23.88
CA TRP A 25 2.04 3.93 -24.07
C TRP A 25 1.68 5.09 -23.13
N ALA A 26 1.11 6.15 -23.68
CA ALA A 26 0.63 7.33 -22.98
C ALA A 26 -0.88 7.49 -23.18
N TYR A 27 -1.56 7.95 -22.13
CA TYR A 27 -3.01 8.11 -22.07
C TYR A 27 -3.36 9.60 -22.05
N CYS A 28 -4.29 10.02 -22.91
CA CYS A 28 -4.87 11.36 -22.87
C CYS A 28 -6.35 11.29 -22.46
N TYR A 29 -6.78 12.33 -21.79
CA TYR A 29 -8.16 12.47 -21.29
C TYR A 29 -8.66 13.86 -21.67
N THR A 30 -9.91 13.97 -22.09
CA THR A 30 -10.61 15.24 -22.23
C THR A 30 -10.69 15.96 -20.89
N LEU A 31 -10.92 17.26 -20.90
CA LEU A 31 -11.10 18.06 -19.69
C LEU A 31 -12.29 17.57 -18.86
N ASP A 32 -13.42 17.28 -19.52
CA ASP A 32 -14.62 16.78 -18.86
C ASP A 32 -14.40 15.44 -18.17
N LYS A 33 -13.70 14.53 -18.84
CA LYS A 33 -13.35 13.23 -18.26
C LYS A 33 -12.39 13.38 -17.07
N LYS A 34 -11.42 14.31 -17.15
CA LYS A 34 -10.55 14.65 -16.02
C LYS A 34 -11.34 15.20 -14.83
N LEU A 35 -12.29 16.11 -15.07
CA LEU A 35 -13.16 16.66 -14.04
C LEU A 35 -14.06 15.59 -13.41
N LYS A 36 -14.71 14.74 -14.24
CA LYS A 36 -15.52 13.60 -13.78
C LYS A 36 -14.69 12.67 -12.88
N HIS A 37 -13.49 12.27 -13.30
CA HIS A 37 -12.59 11.42 -12.51
C HIS A 37 -12.14 12.10 -11.21
N SER A 38 -11.83 13.40 -11.26
CA SER A 38 -11.46 14.18 -10.07
C SER A 38 -12.59 14.20 -9.06
N ASN A 39 -13.82 14.53 -9.49
CA ASN A 39 -14.99 14.55 -8.63
C ASN A 39 -15.31 13.17 -8.01
N GLN A 40 -15.22 12.10 -8.81
CA GLN A 40 -15.35 10.74 -8.31
C GLN A 40 -14.30 10.40 -7.26
N LYS A 41 -13.06 10.81 -7.48
CA LYS A 41 -11.96 10.62 -6.52
C LYS A 41 -12.25 11.36 -5.21
N TYR A 42 -12.66 12.63 -5.27
CA TYR A 42 -13.00 13.40 -4.07
C TYR A 42 -14.18 12.81 -3.30
N ASN A 43 -15.21 12.33 -4.01
CA ASN A 43 -16.36 11.66 -3.39
C ASN A 43 -15.94 10.36 -2.67
N LYS A 44 -15.08 9.56 -3.30
CA LYS A 44 -14.50 8.36 -2.66
C LYS A 44 -13.68 8.72 -1.42
N VAL A 45 -12.90 9.81 -1.47
CA VAL A 45 -12.13 10.29 -0.30
C VAL A 45 -13.07 10.71 0.82
N LYS A 46 -14.14 11.47 0.53
CA LYS A 46 -15.15 11.87 1.53
C LYS A 46 -15.82 10.66 2.19
N GLN A 47 -16.20 9.65 1.39
CA GLN A 47 -16.76 8.41 1.92
C GLN A 47 -15.76 7.66 2.78
N PHE A 48 -14.52 7.54 2.33
CA PHE A 48 -13.44 6.90 3.08
C PHE A 48 -13.18 7.60 4.41
N THR A 49 -13.16 8.93 4.45
CA THR A 49 -12.95 9.70 5.68
C THR A 49 -14.02 9.39 6.74
N LYS A 50 -15.26 9.14 6.33
CA LYS A 50 -16.35 8.78 7.26
C LYS A 50 -16.14 7.40 7.91
N ILE A 51 -15.62 6.43 7.17
CA ILE A 51 -15.40 5.05 7.68
C ILE A 51 -14.04 4.89 8.38
N LEU A 52 -13.09 5.79 8.15
CA LEU A 52 -11.73 5.69 8.66
C LEU A 52 -11.63 5.50 10.18
N PRO A 53 -12.40 6.23 11.04
CA PRO A 53 -12.37 6.02 12.49
C PRO A 53 -12.76 4.59 12.89
N ASN A 54 -13.83 4.04 12.31
CA ASN A 54 -14.30 2.68 12.57
C ASN A 54 -13.28 1.64 12.10
N LEU A 55 -12.77 1.81 10.88
CA LEU A 55 -11.71 0.98 10.33
C LEU A 55 -10.49 0.96 11.27
N PHE A 56 -10.04 2.12 11.72
CA PHE A 56 -8.90 2.22 12.63
C PHE A 56 -9.17 1.53 13.97
N SER A 57 -10.37 1.71 14.52
CA SER A 57 -10.80 1.01 15.75
C SER A 57 -10.78 -0.51 15.58
N ASN A 58 -11.37 -1.02 14.51
CA ASN A 58 -11.46 -2.44 14.23
C ASN A 58 -10.07 -3.07 14.02
N VAL A 59 -9.22 -2.43 13.24
CA VAL A 59 -7.82 -2.87 13.05
C VAL A 59 -7.03 -2.81 14.36
N SER A 60 -7.29 -1.79 15.21
CA SER A 60 -6.66 -1.69 16.53
C SER A 60 -7.08 -2.84 17.47
N LYS A 61 -8.35 -3.26 17.44
CA LYS A 61 -8.85 -4.43 18.16
C LYS A 61 -8.24 -5.72 17.61
N ALA A 62 -8.14 -5.85 16.29
CA ALA A 62 -7.54 -7.00 15.61
C ALA A 62 -6.05 -7.23 15.99
N LEU A 63 -5.37 -6.20 16.51
CA LEU A 63 -4.02 -6.38 17.06
C LEU A 63 -3.99 -7.35 18.26
N ASP A 64 -5.09 -7.61 18.92
CA ASP A 64 -5.18 -8.53 20.05
C ASP A 64 -5.32 -9.99 19.59
N ASP A 65 -5.81 -10.22 18.38
CA ASP A 65 -5.88 -11.55 17.77
C ASP A 65 -4.56 -11.91 17.07
N LYS A 66 -3.83 -12.86 17.65
CA LYS A 66 -2.54 -13.34 17.11
C LYS A 66 -2.68 -14.07 15.78
N ASN A 67 -3.86 -14.62 15.48
CA ASN A 67 -4.12 -15.34 14.24
C ASN A 67 -4.43 -14.40 13.07
N ASP A 68 -4.77 -13.15 13.35
CA ASP A 68 -4.96 -12.15 12.31
C ASP A 68 -3.61 -11.62 11.79
N HIS A 69 -3.09 -12.27 10.76
CA HIS A 69 -1.81 -11.93 10.14
C HIS A 69 -1.83 -10.60 9.38
N LEU A 70 -3.02 -10.05 9.08
CA LEU A 70 -3.17 -8.79 8.36
C LEU A 70 -3.33 -7.58 9.29
N ALA A 71 -3.58 -7.80 10.59
CA ALA A 71 -3.75 -6.71 11.55
C ALA A 71 -2.50 -5.80 11.64
N ILE A 72 -1.30 -6.38 11.78
CA ILE A 72 -0.05 -5.60 11.87
C ILE A 72 0.23 -4.79 10.59
N PRO A 73 0.27 -5.40 9.39
CA PRO A 73 0.51 -4.63 8.16
C PRO A 73 -0.60 -3.60 7.87
N MET A 74 -1.87 -3.91 8.17
CA MET A 74 -2.96 -2.94 7.99
C MET A 74 -2.83 -1.76 8.97
N TYR A 75 -2.52 -2.02 10.25
CA TYR A 75 -2.28 -0.96 11.23
C TYR A 75 -1.09 -0.08 10.82
N THR A 76 -0.01 -0.70 10.32
CA THR A 76 1.14 0.03 9.78
C THR A 76 0.73 0.93 8.62
N LEU A 77 -0.05 0.40 7.67
CA LEU A 77 -0.54 1.15 6.51
C LEU A 77 -1.34 2.39 6.93
N LEU A 78 -2.29 2.20 7.87
CA LEU A 78 -3.14 3.28 8.36
C LEU A 78 -2.37 4.36 9.15
N LYS A 79 -1.30 3.98 9.83
CA LYS A 79 -0.47 4.93 10.61
C LYS A 79 0.59 5.66 9.78
N THR A 80 1.11 5.03 8.74
CA THR A 80 2.26 5.53 8.00
C THR A 80 1.89 6.11 6.64
N TYR A 81 0.70 5.80 6.13
CA TYR A 81 0.23 6.15 4.79
C TYR A 81 1.19 5.73 3.66
N MET A 82 2.05 4.74 3.92
CA MET A 82 2.95 4.24 2.89
C MET A 82 2.17 3.43 1.85
N ARG A 83 2.73 3.32 0.65
CA ARG A 83 2.13 2.48 -0.40
C ARG A 83 2.23 1.01 0.00
N VAL A 84 1.26 0.20 -0.40
CA VAL A 84 1.25 -1.26 -0.13
C VAL A 84 2.53 -1.91 -0.63
N GLY A 85 2.98 -1.58 -1.83
CA GLY A 85 4.14 -2.22 -2.46
C GLY A 85 3.72 -3.36 -3.39
N ASN A 86 4.68 -3.81 -4.20
CA ASN A 86 4.50 -4.94 -5.12
C ASN A 86 5.86 -5.61 -5.36
N GLU A 87 5.90 -6.93 -5.24
CA GLU A 87 7.13 -7.73 -5.38
C GLU A 87 7.74 -7.62 -6.79
N ILE A 88 6.91 -7.55 -7.85
CA ILE A 88 7.38 -7.44 -9.23
C ILE A 88 8.13 -6.13 -9.43
N TYR A 89 7.54 -5.00 -9.00
CA TYR A 89 8.20 -3.70 -9.06
C TYR A 89 9.45 -3.63 -8.18
N TYR A 90 9.43 -4.29 -7.02
CA TYR A 90 10.60 -4.39 -6.18
C TYR A 90 11.74 -5.15 -6.88
N LYS A 91 11.44 -6.27 -7.55
CA LYS A 91 12.44 -7.04 -8.31
C LYS A 91 13.05 -6.22 -9.44
N ALA A 92 12.22 -5.46 -10.17
CA ALA A 92 12.64 -4.65 -11.32
C ALA A 92 13.43 -3.39 -10.91
N HIS A 93 12.98 -2.65 -9.90
CA HIS A 93 13.47 -1.30 -9.60
C HIS A 93 14.05 -1.14 -8.19
N LYS A 94 13.97 -2.16 -7.34
CA LYS A 94 14.35 -2.11 -5.91
C LYS A 94 13.54 -1.10 -5.07
N HIS A 95 12.50 -0.49 -5.64
CA HIS A 95 11.60 0.41 -4.93
C HIS A 95 10.68 -0.38 -4.00
N LYS A 96 10.52 0.12 -2.77
CA LYS A 96 9.78 -0.59 -1.73
C LYS A 96 8.46 0.11 -1.39
N GLY A 97 7.54 -0.66 -0.88
CA GLY A 97 6.39 -0.25 -0.12
C GLY A 97 6.24 -1.19 1.07
N LEU A 98 5.15 -1.08 1.81
CA LEU A 98 4.93 -1.82 3.06
C LEU A 98 5.27 -3.31 2.95
N THR A 99 4.70 -4.02 1.97
CA THR A 99 4.84 -5.48 1.85
C THR A 99 6.23 -5.92 1.40
N THR A 100 7.01 -5.03 0.83
CA THR A 100 8.39 -5.30 0.37
C THR A 100 9.45 -4.72 1.31
N LEU A 101 9.05 -4.28 2.52
CA LEU A 101 9.99 -3.93 3.58
C LEU A 101 10.70 -5.18 4.09
N LYS A 102 11.99 -5.06 4.27
CA LYS A 102 12.87 -6.07 4.85
C LYS A 102 13.13 -5.76 6.32
N LYS A 103 13.57 -6.75 7.08
CA LYS A 103 13.90 -6.54 8.50
C LYS A 103 14.87 -5.36 8.69
N LYS A 104 15.90 -5.23 7.86
CA LYS A 104 16.88 -4.13 7.93
C LYS A 104 16.28 -2.74 7.70
N ASP A 105 15.10 -2.64 7.09
CA ASP A 105 14.42 -1.37 6.85
C ASP A 105 13.61 -0.90 8.06
N ILE A 106 13.51 -1.73 9.11
CA ILE A 106 12.70 -1.49 10.31
C ILE A 106 13.59 -1.51 11.55
N ARG A 107 13.58 -0.42 12.29
CA ARG A 107 14.25 -0.31 13.59
C ARG A 107 13.21 -0.08 14.68
N ILE A 108 13.30 -0.82 15.77
CA ILE A 108 12.34 -0.76 16.89
C ILE A 108 13.08 -0.35 18.15
N GLU A 109 12.78 0.84 18.68
CA GLU A 109 13.35 1.41 19.90
C GLU A 109 12.23 1.75 20.88
N LYS A 110 12.10 0.94 21.93
CA LYS A 110 10.98 1.03 22.88
C LYS A 110 9.63 0.99 22.17
N ASP A 111 8.91 2.11 22.09
CA ASP A 111 7.62 2.28 21.42
C ASP A 111 7.73 3.04 20.07
N LEU A 112 8.92 3.50 19.72
CA LEU A 112 9.20 4.12 18.43
C LEU A 112 9.61 3.07 17.40
N VAL A 113 9.00 3.14 16.22
CA VAL A 113 9.37 2.33 15.08
C VAL A 113 9.78 3.25 13.94
N THR A 114 10.97 3.01 13.43
CA THR A 114 11.53 3.71 12.27
C THR A 114 11.48 2.79 11.06
N PHE A 115 10.88 3.28 9.97
CA PHE A 115 10.93 2.67 8.66
C PHE A 115 11.84 3.51 7.77
N ASN A 116 12.92 2.91 7.24
CA ASN A 116 13.87 3.59 6.39
C ASN A 116 14.08 2.78 5.10
N TYR A 117 13.60 3.29 3.98
CA TYR A 117 13.58 2.54 2.73
C TYR A 117 13.55 3.45 1.50
N LEU A 118 13.87 2.89 0.34
CA LEU A 118 13.77 3.56 -0.95
C LEU A 118 12.36 3.33 -1.52
N ALA A 119 11.56 4.40 -1.59
CA ALA A 119 10.18 4.35 -2.07
C ALA A 119 10.09 4.42 -3.60
N LYS A 120 8.86 4.49 -4.13
CA LYS A 120 8.61 4.66 -5.56
C LYS A 120 9.41 5.85 -6.11
N ASP A 121 9.88 5.72 -7.34
CA ASP A 121 10.67 6.71 -8.07
C ASP A 121 12.06 7.02 -7.43
N GLY A 122 12.55 6.06 -6.61
CA GLY A 122 13.87 6.19 -5.97
C GLY A 122 13.91 7.19 -4.81
N VAL A 123 12.77 7.63 -4.29
CA VAL A 123 12.71 8.62 -3.21
C VAL A 123 13.02 7.97 -1.86
N PRO A 124 14.08 8.41 -1.14
CA PRO A 124 14.36 7.94 0.22
C PRO A 124 13.22 8.35 1.17
N ARG A 125 12.76 7.42 1.99
CA ARG A 125 11.73 7.67 3.00
C ARG A 125 12.21 7.20 4.36
N LYS A 126 12.15 8.10 5.35
CA LYS A 126 12.35 7.78 6.76
C LYS A 126 11.10 8.21 7.52
N ILE A 127 10.41 7.25 8.11
CA ILE A 127 9.17 7.46 8.87
C ILE A 127 9.44 6.99 10.30
N VAL A 128 9.25 7.86 11.27
CA VAL A 128 9.41 7.57 12.71
C VAL A 128 8.09 7.79 13.40
N ILE A 129 7.50 6.74 13.96
CA ILE A 129 6.18 6.81 14.59
C ILE A 129 6.18 6.02 15.90
N LYS A 130 5.47 6.57 16.88
CA LYS A 130 5.14 5.89 18.12
C LYS A 130 3.96 4.95 17.93
N PHE A 131 4.15 3.68 18.33
CA PHE A 131 3.14 2.64 18.23
C PHE A 131 2.73 2.11 19.61
N PRO A 132 1.50 1.57 19.74
CA PRO A 132 1.06 0.92 20.99
C PRO A 132 1.96 -0.27 21.36
N LYS A 133 2.10 -0.53 22.65
CA LYS A 133 2.90 -1.67 23.17
C LYS A 133 2.53 -3.00 22.49
N LYS A 134 1.24 -3.28 22.30
CA LYS A 134 0.74 -4.51 21.66
C LYS A 134 1.22 -4.65 20.20
N TYR A 135 1.21 -3.58 19.43
CA TYR A 135 1.76 -3.57 18.06
C TYR A 135 3.26 -3.86 18.07
N VAL A 136 4.02 -3.14 18.92
CA VAL A 136 5.47 -3.29 19.01
C VAL A 136 5.88 -4.71 19.43
N SER A 137 5.19 -5.28 20.41
CA SER A 137 5.44 -6.65 20.85
C SER A 137 5.22 -7.67 19.74
N ARG A 138 4.11 -7.54 18.98
CA ARG A 138 3.83 -8.41 17.82
C ARG A 138 4.87 -8.22 16.70
N LEU A 139 5.22 -6.98 16.36
CA LEU A 139 6.21 -6.71 15.32
C LEU A 139 7.59 -7.27 15.71
N LYS A 140 8.00 -7.14 16.98
CA LYS A 140 9.23 -7.76 17.49
C LYS A 140 9.18 -9.28 17.35
N SER A 141 8.07 -9.92 17.72
CA SER A 141 7.89 -11.37 17.58
C SER A 141 7.98 -11.82 16.13
N MET A 142 7.35 -11.10 15.20
CA MET A 142 7.40 -11.38 13.77
C MET A 142 8.83 -11.26 13.20
N THR A 143 9.58 -10.26 13.65
CA THR A 143 10.92 -9.98 13.12
C THR A 143 12.03 -10.77 13.80
N LYS A 144 11.77 -11.41 14.96
CA LYS A 144 12.81 -12.09 15.78
C LYS A 144 13.58 -13.15 15.00
N LYS A 145 12.87 -13.98 14.21
CA LYS A 145 13.46 -15.11 13.47
C LYS A 145 13.90 -14.76 12.06
N LEU A 146 13.70 -13.52 11.62
CA LEU A 146 14.05 -13.09 10.27
C LEU A 146 15.51 -12.66 10.17
N ASN A 147 16.12 -12.90 9.01
CA ASN A 147 17.40 -12.30 8.62
C ASN A 147 17.20 -10.88 8.11
N ASN A 148 18.25 -10.08 8.06
CA ASN A 148 18.18 -8.67 7.64
C ASN A 148 17.57 -8.47 6.24
N ASN A 149 17.72 -9.44 5.35
CA ASN A 149 17.24 -9.37 3.98
C ASN A 149 15.86 -10.04 3.76
N ASP A 150 15.27 -10.63 4.78
CA ASP A 150 13.95 -11.25 4.68
C ASP A 150 12.83 -10.20 4.71
N PHE A 151 11.77 -10.45 3.96
CA PHE A 151 10.56 -9.62 3.98
C PHE A 151 9.82 -9.81 5.30
N VAL A 152 9.31 -8.70 5.86
CA VAL A 152 8.62 -8.74 7.16
C VAL A 152 7.14 -9.10 7.01
N PHE A 153 6.48 -8.59 5.99
CA PHE A 153 5.04 -8.76 5.79
C PHE A 153 4.78 -9.77 4.66
N THR A 154 4.80 -11.03 5.02
CA THR A 154 4.66 -12.16 4.09
C THR A 154 3.36 -12.93 4.33
N ASN A 155 2.93 -13.64 3.30
CA ASN A 155 1.86 -14.63 3.42
C ASN A 155 2.43 -15.88 4.10
N CYS A 156 1.81 -16.33 5.17
CA CYS A 156 2.27 -17.45 5.99
C CYS A 156 2.38 -18.76 5.20
N ASN A 157 1.52 -18.95 4.19
CA ASN A 157 1.48 -20.19 3.42
C ASN A 157 2.53 -20.25 2.30
N THR A 158 2.90 -19.07 1.75
CA THR A 158 3.77 -19.02 0.56
C THR A 158 5.13 -18.41 0.82
N GLY A 159 5.33 -17.73 1.97
CA GLY A 159 6.54 -16.97 2.27
C GLY A 159 6.77 -15.71 1.40
N HIS A 160 5.94 -15.50 0.38
CA HIS A 160 6.04 -14.31 -0.49
C HIS A 160 5.43 -13.07 0.17
N PRO A 161 5.87 -11.86 -0.21
CA PRO A 161 5.25 -10.62 0.23
C PRO A 161 3.73 -10.60 0.02
N LEU A 162 3.01 -10.04 0.98
CA LEU A 162 1.57 -9.85 0.88
C LEU A 162 1.22 -9.07 -0.39
N ARG A 163 0.10 -9.42 -1.03
CA ARG A 163 -0.35 -8.81 -2.28
C ARG A 163 -1.51 -7.83 -2.05
N ASP A 164 -1.68 -6.88 -2.95
CA ASP A 164 -2.71 -5.85 -2.92
C ASP A 164 -4.14 -6.40 -2.70
N HIS A 165 -4.50 -7.51 -3.36
CA HIS A 165 -5.83 -8.12 -3.18
C HIS A 165 -6.09 -8.61 -1.75
N GLN A 166 -5.05 -9.04 -1.01
CA GLN A 166 -5.19 -9.44 0.40
C GLN A 166 -5.53 -8.23 1.28
N PHE A 167 -4.90 -7.08 1.02
CA PHE A 167 -5.25 -5.83 1.68
C PHE A 167 -6.67 -5.36 1.34
N LYS A 168 -7.09 -5.46 0.08
CA LYS A 168 -8.47 -5.13 -0.33
C LYS A 168 -9.50 -5.99 0.39
N LYS A 169 -9.23 -7.30 0.51
CA LYS A 169 -10.11 -8.22 1.23
C LYS A 169 -10.15 -7.90 2.73
N ALA A 170 -8.99 -7.73 3.35
CA ALA A 170 -8.88 -7.37 4.77
C ALA A 170 -9.55 -6.02 5.07
N PHE A 171 -9.35 -5.02 4.21
CA PHE A 171 -10.00 -3.73 4.32
C PHE A 171 -11.53 -3.86 4.40
N LYS A 172 -12.14 -4.65 3.49
CA LYS A 172 -13.59 -4.90 3.52
C LYS A 172 -14.02 -5.56 4.85
N ASN A 173 -13.26 -6.54 5.32
CA ASN A 173 -13.57 -7.23 6.57
C ASN A 173 -13.49 -6.31 7.80
N TYR A 174 -12.54 -5.37 7.82
CA TYR A 174 -12.40 -4.42 8.93
C TYR A 174 -13.40 -3.25 8.85
N CYS A 175 -13.98 -2.99 7.69
CA CYS A 175 -15.00 -1.95 7.55
C CYS A 175 -16.40 -2.40 7.97
N GLY A 176 -16.68 -3.71 7.99
CA GLY A 176 -18.01 -4.29 8.25
C GLY A 176 -18.75 -4.50 6.96
#